data_72b443490b1202df2181303025b5b4bc
#
_entry.id   72b443490b1202df2181303025b5b4bc
#
_cell.length_a   1.000
_cell.length_b   1.000
_cell.length_c   1.000
_cell.angle_alpha   90.00
_cell.angle_beta   90.00
_cell.angle_gamma   90.00
#
_symmetry.space_group_name_H-M   'P 1'
#
loop_
_entity.id
_entity.type
_entity.pdbx_description
1 polymer ?
#
loop_
_entity_poly.entity_id
_entity_poly.type
_entity_poly.pdbx_seq_one_letter_code
_entity_poly.pdbx_strand_id
1 'polypeptide(L)'
;MNGKILGAGATAIAVAGIAVGFGLSGAYASGNGGTPKPQRGTIWAVVNSDGTLARHSEDITGVVRVTTGQYRVFARGDVRNCAYVANGGSVGLAAPPRTYADVAQGLFDTRSAFVETYDSTGTGTRVDSDFYLAILC
;
A
#
# COMPACT_ATOMS: atom_id res chain seq x y z
N MET A 1 44.17 55.64 -24.30
CA MET A 1 44.78 54.30 -24.47
C MET A 1 43.80 53.25 -24.02
N ASN A 2 43.45 52.37 -24.92
CA ASN A 2 42.31 51.49 -24.86
C ASN A 2 42.51 50.28 -23.93
N GLY A 3 41.59 50.07 -22.99
CA GLY A 3 41.49 48.84 -22.21
C GLY A 3 40.16 48.16 -22.51
N LYS A 4 40.15 47.07 -23.29
CA LYS A 4 39.00 46.24 -23.57
C LYS A 4 38.73 45.31 -22.35
N ILE A 5 37.52 45.38 -21.82
CA ILE A 5 37.02 44.45 -20.81
C ILE A 5 36.45 43.26 -21.57
N LEU A 6 37.06 42.08 -21.38
CA LEU A 6 36.57 40.82 -21.87
C LEU A 6 35.53 40.26 -20.91
N GLY A 7 34.38 39.95 -21.48
CA GLY A 7 33.20 39.44 -20.75
C GLY A 7 33.43 38.05 -20.13
N ALA A 8 32.97 37.91 -18.92
CA ALA A 8 32.90 36.62 -18.21
C ALA A 8 31.72 35.81 -18.77
N GLY A 9 32.04 34.69 -19.39
CA GLY A 9 31.04 33.69 -19.80
C GLY A 9 30.47 32.99 -18.58
N ALA A 10 29.16 33.11 -18.35
CA ALA A 10 28.44 32.35 -17.38
C ALA A 10 28.23 30.92 -17.94
N THR A 11 28.92 29.97 -17.36
CA THR A 11 28.69 28.55 -17.66
C THR A 11 27.45 28.11 -16.88
N ALA A 12 26.34 27.93 -17.56
CA ALA A 12 25.15 27.34 -17.00
C ALA A 12 25.39 25.82 -16.84
N ILE A 13 25.50 25.36 -15.61
CA ILE A 13 25.52 23.93 -15.28
C ILE A 13 24.06 23.47 -15.33
N ALA A 14 23.68 22.77 -16.39
CA ALA A 14 22.42 22.05 -16.47
C ALA A 14 22.53 20.82 -15.54
N VAL A 15 21.92 20.90 -14.36
CA VAL A 15 21.68 19.74 -13.52
C VAL A 15 20.57 18.94 -14.18
N ALA A 16 20.93 17.85 -14.86
CA ALA A 16 20.00 16.87 -15.33
C ALA A 16 19.40 16.17 -14.11
N GLY A 17 18.23 16.61 -13.68
CA GLY A 17 17.46 15.92 -12.66
C GLY A 17 17.01 14.57 -13.20
N ILE A 18 17.58 13.50 -12.67
CA ILE A 18 17.07 12.15 -12.89
C ILE A 18 15.73 12.09 -12.13
N ALA A 19 14.64 12.31 -12.82
CA ALA A 19 13.32 11.98 -12.33
C ALA A 19 13.22 10.46 -12.25
N VAL A 20 13.49 9.89 -11.09
CA VAL A 20 13.12 8.50 -10.80
C VAL A 20 11.61 8.49 -10.73
N GLY A 21 10.99 8.22 -11.86
CA GLY A 21 9.56 8.01 -11.95
C GLY A 21 9.21 6.71 -11.24
N PHE A 22 8.84 6.79 -9.98
CA PHE A 22 8.06 5.73 -9.36
C PHE A 22 6.71 5.73 -10.06
N GLY A 23 6.59 4.88 -11.06
CA GLY A 23 5.31 4.61 -11.72
C GLY A 23 4.35 3.95 -10.74
N LEU A 24 3.70 4.75 -9.92
CA LEU A 24 2.49 4.34 -9.22
C LEU A 24 1.34 4.35 -10.23
N SER A 25 1.33 3.35 -11.10
CA SER A 25 0.18 3.10 -11.96
C SER A 25 -0.92 2.40 -11.15
N GLY A 26 -1.29 2.97 -10.02
CA GLY A 26 -2.57 2.71 -9.39
C GLY A 26 -3.59 3.62 -10.05
N ALA A 27 -4.39 3.10 -10.97
CA ALA A 27 -5.56 3.82 -11.47
C ALA A 27 -6.52 4.03 -10.29
N TYR A 28 -6.32 5.11 -9.55
CA TYR A 28 -7.35 5.61 -8.66
C TYR A 28 -8.47 6.14 -9.55
N ALA A 29 -9.56 5.39 -9.63
CA ALA A 29 -10.77 5.90 -10.22
C ALA A 29 -11.16 7.15 -9.45
N SER A 30 -10.88 8.32 -10.00
CA SER A 30 -11.34 9.62 -9.51
C SER A 30 -12.85 9.69 -9.75
N GLY A 31 -13.60 9.00 -8.91
CA GLY A 31 -15.06 9.14 -8.86
C GLY A 31 -15.40 10.39 -8.08
N ASN A 32 -16.11 11.30 -8.72
CA ASN A 32 -16.88 12.43 -8.20
C ASN A 32 -16.59 12.83 -6.74
N GLY A 33 -16.15 14.07 -6.51
CA GLY A 33 -15.71 14.66 -5.24
C GLY A 33 -16.74 14.68 -4.08
N GLY A 34 -17.50 13.61 -3.90
CA GLY A 34 -18.30 13.37 -2.71
C GLY A 34 -17.43 12.78 -1.60
N THR A 35 -17.70 13.17 -0.35
CA THR A 35 -17.11 12.49 0.81
C THR A 35 -17.39 10.98 0.73
N PRO A 36 -16.37 10.12 0.95
CA PRO A 36 -16.57 8.68 0.93
C PRO A 36 -17.68 8.29 1.91
N LYS A 37 -18.67 7.54 1.44
CA LYS A 37 -19.72 7.04 2.31
C LYS A 37 -19.12 6.04 3.30
N PRO A 38 -19.58 6.04 4.57
CA PRO A 38 -19.18 5.01 5.52
C PRO A 38 -19.49 3.62 4.97
N GLN A 39 -18.55 2.73 5.03
CA GLN A 39 -18.76 1.33 4.67
C GLN A 39 -19.56 0.64 5.78
N ARG A 40 -20.42 -0.30 5.41
CA ARG A 40 -21.22 -1.10 6.35
C ARG A 40 -21.10 -2.57 6.00
N GLY A 41 -21.04 -3.42 7.05
CA GLY A 41 -20.97 -4.87 6.91
C GLY A 41 -19.53 -5.40 7.03
N THR A 42 -19.34 -6.63 6.59
CA THR A 42 -18.03 -7.29 6.61
C THR A 42 -17.39 -7.22 5.25
N ILE A 43 -16.23 -6.62 5.19
CA ILE A 43 -15.36 -6.56 4.01
C ILE A 43 -14.21 -7.52 4.27
N TRP A 44 -13.81 -8.29 3.28
CA TRP A 44 -12.72 -9.23 3.47
C TRP A 44 -11.84 -9.36 2.23
N ALA A 45 -10.59 -9.73 2.45
CA ALA A 45 -9.61 -10.05 1.43
C ALA A 45 -8.71 -11.21 1.84
N VAL A 46 -8.33 -12.00 0.86
CA VAL A 46 -7.26 -12.99 0.92
C VAL A 46 -6.19 -12.53 -0.04
N VAL A 47 -5.00 -12.28 0.47
CA VAL A 47 -3.92 -11.61 -0.25
C VAL A 47 -2.72 -12.55 -0.34
N ASN A 48 -2.15 -12.67 -1.53
CA ASN A 48 -0.91 -13.39 -1.77
C ASN A 48 0.29 -12.59 -1.25
N SER A 49 1.36 -13.28 -0.94
CA SER A 49 2.63 -12.70 -0.47
C SER A 49 3.27 -11.69 -1.44
N ASP A 50 2.94 -11.76 -2.70
CA ASP A 50 3.38 -10.79 -3.72
C ASP A 50 2.54 -9.50 -3.76
N GLY A 51 1.47 -9.42 -2.97
CA GLY A 51 0.55 -8.28 -2.95
C GLY A 51 -0.54 -8.35 -4.01
N THR A 52 -0.88 -9.51 -4.52
CA THR A 52 -2.03 -9.71 -5.39
C THR A 52 -3.24 -10.23 -4.61
N LEU A 53 -4.45 -9.88 -5.05
CA LEU A 53 -5.69 -10.38 -4.47
C LEU A 53 -5.97 -11.80 -4.98
N ALA A 54 -6.04 -12.77 -4.06
CA ALA A 54 -6.45 -14.14 -4.37
C ALA A 54 -7.98 -14.27 -4.39
N ARG A 55 -8.64 -13.73 -3.38
CA ARG A 55 -10.11 -13.70 -3.22
C ARG A 55 -10.48 -12.49 -2.38
N HIS A 56 -11.62 -11.88 -2.64
CA HIS A 56 -12.07 -10.71 -1.88
C HIS A 56 -13.58 -10.46 -2.04
N SER A 57 -14.13 -9.67 -1.13
CA SER A 57 -15.47 -9.09 -1.28
C SER A 57 -15.46 -7.97 -2.35
N GLU A 58 -16.62 -7.68 -2.92
CA GLU A 58 -16.77 -6.63 -3.95
C GLU A 58 -16.36 -5.22 -3.48
N ASP A 59 -16.34 -5.01 -2.17
CA ASP A 59 -15.96 -3.74 -1.57
C ASP A 59 -14.44 -3.55 -1.46
N ILE A 60 -13.62 -4.55 -1.71
CA ILE A 60 -12.19 -4.41 -1.88
C ILE A 60 -11.88 -3.97 -3.31
N THR A 61 -11.17 -2.89 -3.46
CA THR A 61 -10.84 -2.28 -4.76
C THR A 61 -9.41 -2.56 -5.21
N GLY A 62 -8.55 -2.99 -4.30
CA GLY A 62 -7.16 -3.32 -4.64
C GLY A 62 -6.29 -3.56 -3.43
N VAL A 63 -5.07 -3.97 -3.71
CA VAL A 63 -3.99 -4.11 -2.74
C VAL A 63 -2.68 -3.67 -3.37
N VAL A 64 -1.80 -3.10 -2.57
CA VAL A 64 -0.43 -2.73 -2.97
C VAL A 64 0.53 -3.27 -1.93
N ARG A 65 1.54 -4.01 -2.37
CA ARG A 65 2.70 -4.34 -1.56
C ARG A 65 3.61 -3.11 -1.52
N VAL A 66 3.77 -2.52 -0.33
CA VAL A 66 4.54 -1.30 -0.13
C VAL A 66 6.04 -1.61 -0.06
N THR A 67 6.38 -2.60 0.74
CA THR A 67 7.73 -3.17 0.88
C THR A 67 7.62 -4.57 1.48
N THR A 68 8.73 -5.21 1.81
CA THR A 68 8.73 -6.56 2.41
C THR A 68 7.85 -6.61 3.65
N GLY A 69 6.86 -7.49 3.64
CA GLY A 69 5.92 -7.69 4.73
C GLY A 69 4.99 -6.51 5.00
N GLN A 70 4.83 -5.56 4.08
CA GLN A 70 3.96 -4.41 4.25
C GLN A 70 3.01 -4.25 3.07
N TYR A 71 1.73 -4.17 3.37
CA TYR A 71 0.67 -4.10 2.37
C TYR A 71 -0.33 -3.01 2.72
N ARG A 72 -0.93 -2.43 1.69
CA ARG A 72 -2.08 -1.54 1.83
C ARG A 72 -3.23 -2.12 1.03
N VAL A 73 -4.34 -2.39 1.71
CA VAL A 73 -5.57 -2.92 1.12
C VAL A 73 -6.60 -1.81 1.05
N PHE A 74 -7.18 -1.59 -0.12
CA PHE A 74 -8.11 -0.50 -0.38
C PHE A 74 -9.55 -1.01 -0.41
N ALA A 75 -10.42 -0.31 0.27
CA ALA A 75 -11.87 -0.51 0.25
C ALA A 75 -12.56 0.57 -0.59
N ARG A 76 -13.78 0.29 -1.04
CA ARG A 76 -14.61 1.23 -1.80
C ARG A 76 -15.07 2.42 -0.96
N GLY A 77 -15.40 2.19 0.31
CA GLY A 77 -15.94 3.18 1.23
C GLY A 77 -14.98 3.55 2.36
N ASP A 78 -15.41 4.48 3.20
CA ASP A 78 -14.68 4.91 4.39
C ASP A 78 -14.76 3.83 5.48
N VAL A 79 -13.61 3.35 5.92
CA VAL A 79 -13.46 2.27 6.90
C VAL A 79 -12.86 2.74 8.23
N ARG A 80 -12.73 4.04 8.46
CA ARG A 80 -12.11 4.61 9.68
C ARG A 80 -12.75 4.15 10.98
N ASN A 81 -14.05 3.93 10.97
CA ASN A 81 -14.82 3.56 12.15
C ASN A 81 -15.09 2.06 12.24
N CYS A 82 -14.35 1.25 11.47
CA CYS A 82 -14.48 -0.19 11.44
C CYS A 82 -13.41 -0.86 12.31
N ALA A 83 -13.69 -2.08 12.76
CA ALA A 83 -12.68 -2.92 13.40
C ALA A 83 -11.92 -3.72 12.34
N TYR A 84 -10.63 -3.96 12.59
CA TYR A 84 -9.76 -4.68 11.66
C TYR A 84 -9.24 -5.94 12.30
N VAL A 85 -9.24 -7.04 11.55
CA VAL A 85 -8.63 -8.31 11.95
C VAL A 85 -7.80 -8.81 10.78
N ALA A 86 -6.53 -9.11 11.03
CA ALA A 86 -5.68 -9.78 10.06
C ALA A 86 -5.03 -11.02 10.68
N ASN A 87 -4.73 -11.99 9.84
CA ASN A 87 -4.04 -13.21 10.25
C ASN A 87 -3.17 -13.71 9.10
N GLY A 88 -1.97 -14.21 9.42
CA GLY A 88 -1.14 -14.94 8.48
C GLY A 88 -1.83 -16.24 8.07
N GLY A 89 -1.66 -16.65 6.82
CA GLY A 89 -2.32 -17.84 6.31
C GLY A 89 -1.75 -18.30 4.98
N SER A 90 -2.40 -19.26 4.36
CA SER A 90 -2.08 -19.72 3.01
C SER A 90 -3.29 -19.53 2.11
N VAL A 91 -3.11 -18.95 0.94
CA VAL A 91 -4.21 -18.76 -0.03
C VAL A 91 -4.65 -20.06 -0.70
N GLY A 92 -3.85 -21.10 -0.61
CA GLY A 92 -4.07 -22.44 -1.20
C GLY A 92 -4.36 -23.53 -0.17
N LEU A 93 -4.23 -24.77 -0.61
CA LEU A 93 -4.40 -25.97 0.22
C LEU A 93 -3.10 -26.38 0.93
N ALA A 94 -2.04 -25.60 0.82
CA ALA A 94 -0.79 -25.86 1.52
C ALA A 94 -0.96 -25.66 3.03
N ALA A 95 -0.07 -26.28 3.82
CA ALA A 95 0.00 -26.02 5.24
C ALA A 95 0.22 -24.51 5.47
N PRO A 96 -0.49 -23.90 6.43
CA PRO A 96 -0.31 -22.47 6.67
C PRO A 96 1.14 -22.17 7.07
N PRO A 97 1.72 -21.09 6.53
CA PRO A 97 3.04 -20.66 6.95
C PRO A 97 3.02 -20.28 8.43
N ARG A 98 4.16 -20.42 9.09
CA ARG A 98 4.31 -19.95 10.48
C ARG A 98 4.56 -18.44 10.46
N THR A 99 3.50 -17.67 10.15
CA THR A 99 3.53 -16.22 10.08
C THR A 99 2.34 -15.65 10.81
N TYR A 100 2.45 -14.41 11.25
CA TYR A 100 1.31 -13.65 11.78
C TYR A 100 1.19 -12.31 11.04
N ALA A 101 0.04 -11.69 11.17
CA ALA A 101 -0.23 -10.41 10.55
C ALA A 101 -0.83 -9.45 11.59
N ASP A 102 -0.32 -8.22 11.58
CA ASP A 102 -0.89 -7.09 12.29
C ASP A 102 -1.61 -6.17 11.31
N VAL A 103 -2.64 -5.47 11.78
CA VAL A 103 -3.41 -4.57 10.95
C VAL A 103 -3.75 -3.28 11.69
N ALA A 104 -3.68 -2.18 10.95
CA ALA A 104 -4.13 -0.87 11.38
C ALA A 104 -4.89 -0.17 10.27
N GLN A 105 -5.55 0.92 10.61
CA GLN A 105 -6.09 1.85 9.62
C GLN A 105 -4.96 2.41 8.75
N GLY A 106 -5.21 2.60 7.47
CA GLY A 106 -4.25 3.23 6.56
C GLY A 106 -4.03 4.71 6.89
N LEU A 107 -2.77 5.14 6.95
CA LEU A 107 -2.38 6.45 7.48
C LEU A 107 -2.89 7.65 6.68
N PHE A 108 -3.01 7.54 5.37
CA PHE A 108 -3.30 8.70 4.50
C PHE A 108 -4.57 8.54 3.68
N ASP A 109 -5.27 7.44 3.84
CA ASP A 109 -6.50 7.16 3.11
C ASP A 109 -7.50 6.48 4.04
N THR A 110 -8.63 7.14 4.25
CA THR A 110 -9.72 6.65 5.09
C THR A 110 -10.38 5.38 4.56
N ARG A 111 -10.03 4.98 3.34
CA ARG A 111 -10.53 3.80 2.64
C ARG A 111 -9.52 2.67 2.60
N SER A 112 -8.49 2.69 3.43
CA SER A 112 -7.47 1.65 3.41
C SER A 112 -7.19 1.07 4.79
N ALA A 113 -6.77 -0.20 4.79
CA ALA A 113 -6.13 -0.88 5.90
C ALA A 113 -4.65 -1.08 5.57
N PHE A 114 -3.80 -0.92 6.56
CA PHE A 114 -2.38 -1.23 6.48
C PHE A 114 -2.11 -2.53 7.22
N VAL A 115 -1.49 -3.48 6.54
CA VAL A 115 -1.20 -4.82 7.07
C VAL A 115 0.30 -5.05 7.06
N GLU A 116 0.83 -5.56 8.15
CA GLU A 116 2.20 -6.02 8.26
C GLU A 116 2.24 -7.52 8.54
N THR A 117 3.10 -8.25 7.84
CA THR A 117 3.29 -9.69 8.04
C THR A 117 4.69 -9.98 8.56
N TYR A 118 4.79 -10.92 9.52
CA TYR A 118 6.00 -11.26 10.24
C TYR A 118 6.21 -12.76 10.29
N ASP A 119 7.45 -13.19 10.43
CA ASP A 119 7.73 -14.57 10.78
C ASP A 119 7.33 -14.88 12.24
N SER A 120 7.03 -16.12 12.53
CA SER A 120 6.66 -16.57 13.89
C SER A 120 7.86 -17.01 14.73
N THR A 121 9.08 -16.75 14.31
CA THR A 121 10.29 -17.17 15.05
C THR A 121 10.55 -16.28 16.28
N GLY A 122 9.73 -15.24 16.48
CA GLY A 122 9.82 -14.34 17.63
C GLY A 122 10.84 -13.21 17.45
N THR A 123 11.48 -13.11 16.28
CA THR A 123 12.43 -12.03 15.99
C THR A 123 11.74 -10.73 15.54
N GLY A 124 10.44 -10.78 15.23
CA GLY A 124 9.70 -9.64 14.69
C GLY A 124 10.17 -9.20 13.29
N THR A 125 10.77 -10.13 12.55
CA THR A 125 11.24 -9.85 11.20
C THR A 125 10.08 -9.81 10.23
N ARG A 126 9.95 -8.73 9.47
CA ARG A 126 8.96 -8.64 8.40
C ARG A 126 9.32 -9.59 7.27
N VAL A 127 8.34 -10.36 6.83
CA VAL A 127 8.46 -11.30 5.70
C VAL A 127 7.24 -11.17 4.81
N ASP A 128 7.42 -11.35 3.51
CA ASP A 128 6.27 -11.47 2.62
C ASP A 128 5.56 -12.78 2.89
N SER A 129 4.29 -12.68 3.23
CA SER A 129 3.45 -13.84 3.52
C SER A 129 2.02 -13.59 3.04
N ASP A 130 1.36 -14.68 2.68
CA ASP A 130 -0.07 -14.64 2.44
C ASP A 130 -0.80 -14.29 3.74
N PHE A 131 -1.91 -13.57 3.62
CA PHE A 131 -2.71 -13.20 4.78
C PHE A 131 -4.20 -13.08 4.47
N TYR A 132 -4.99 -13.14 5.53
CA TYR A 132 -6.42 -12.86 5.53
C TYR A 132 -6.68 -11.53 6.22
N LEU A 133 -7.59 -10.75 5.66
CA LEU A 133 -8.05 -9.49 6.25
C LEU A 133 -9.58 -9.52 6.35
N ALA A 134 -10.11 -9.12 7.50
CA ALA A 134 -11.51 -8.76 7.66
C ALA A 134 -11.62 -7.35 8.23
N ILE A 135 -12.51 -6.56 7.66
CA ILE A 135 -12.87 -5.21 8.13
C ILE A 135 -14.35 -5.26 8.49
N LEU A 136 -14.66 -5.02 9.75
CA LEU A 136 -15.98 -5.15 10.34
C LEU A 136 -16.57 -3.76 10.58
N CYS A 137 -17.51 -3.36 9.79
CA CYS A 137 -18.21 -2.09 9.86
C CYS A 137 -19.66 -2.32 10.34
#